data_26c22930522f2d3927730c7d12cb1d62
#
_entry.id   26c22930522f2d3927730c7d12cb1d62
#
_cell.length_a   1.000
_cell.length_b   1.000
_cell.length_c   1.000
_cell.angle_alpha   90.00
_cell.angle_beta   90.00
_cell.angle_gamma   90.00
#
_symmetry.space_group_name_H-M   'P 1'
#
loop_
_entity.id
_entity.type
_entity.pdbx_description
1 polymer ?
#
loop_
_entity_poly.entity_id
_entity_poly.type
_entity_poly.pdbx_seq_one_letter_code
_entity_poly.pdbx_strand_id
1 'polypeptide(L)'
;MEYKVVAGNTTASDPGNGSMRFNSSAQSDATELYFDQLSVGNNDQTASFAAMTAGNVINFQQKDNMNVVGSYIINSAPVNNTGWFTIAVQPGDFTGFPVVGGKSVIISFDTGTTAVGGHTYDYHIEHFNVGGLDTDYLDVLNALGAQGWEMIFFTNIQTDDGQVRVWFKRQLT
;
A
#
# COMPACT_ATOMS: atom_id res chain seq x y z
N MET A 1 5.09 -1.60 7.36
CA MET A 1 5.81 -0.77 8.37
C MET A 1 4.84 0.22 9.01
N GLU A 2 5.04 0.65 10.26
CA GLU A 2 4.22 1.68 10.90
C GLU A 2 5.06 2.92 11.22
N TYR A 3 4.54 4.10 10.86
CA TYR A 3 5.17 5.39 11.15
C TYR A 3 4.13 6.40 11.66
N LYS A 4 4.56 7.33 12.52
CA LYS A 4 3.77 8.51 12.90
C LYS A 4 3.98 9.62 11.90
N VAL A 5 2.90 10.25 11.45
CA VAL A 5 2.98 11.44 10.58
C VAL A 5 3.26 12.68 11.42
N VAL A 6 4.36 13.37 11.10
CA VAL A 6 4.68 14.71 11.65
C VAL A 6 4.14 15.75 10.68
N ALA A 7 3.05 16.42 11.06
CA ALA A 7 2.45 17.50 10.26
C ALA A 7 3.08 18.86 10.60
N GLY A 8 2.93 19.81 9.69
CA GLY A 8 3.33 21.21 9.88
C GLY A 8 4.83 21.50 9.67
N ASN A 9 5.65 20.50 9.46
CA ASN A 9 7.07 20.67 9.10
C ASN A 9 7.35 19.95 7.78
N THR A 10 7.70 20.72 6.76
CA THR A 10 7.97 20.22 5.39
C THR A 10 9.46 20.23 5.05
N THR A 11 10.32 20.59 6.02
CA THR A 11 11.77 20.70 5.80
C THR A 11 12.40 19.31 5.67
N ALA A 12 13.35 19.19 4.73
CA ALA A 12 14.18 18.00 4.58
C ALA A 12 15.12 17.84 5.79
N SER A 13 14.72 17.04 6.74
CA SER A 13 15.53 16.69 7.91
C SER A 13 14.99 15.42 8.55
N ASP A 14 15.74 14.84 9.48
CA ASP A 14 15.31 13.70 10.26
C ASP A 14 13.94 13.95 10.90
N PRO A 15 12.91 13.12 10.62
CA PRO A 15 11.58 13.27 11.20
C PRO A 15 11.49 12.82 12.67
N GLY A 16 12.55 12.20 13.19
CA GLY A 16 12.62 11.62 14.53
C GLY A 16 12.09 10.18 14.57
N ASN A 17 12.57 9.46 15.59
CA ASN A 17 12.35 8.03 15.75
C ASN A 17 10.88 7.61 15.54
N GLY A 18 10.66 6.63 14.66
CA GLY A 18 9.35 6.09 14.32
C GLY A 18 8.44 7.04 13.56
N SER A 19 8.98 8.12 13.00
CA SER A 19 8.22 9.19 12.36
C SER A 19 8.51 9.32 10.87
N MET A 20 7.54 9.90 10.17
CA MET A 20 7.67 10.31 8.78
C MET A 20 7.04 11.67 8.55
N ARG A 21 7.39 12.32 7.46
CA ARG A 21 6.74 13.54 7.00
C ARG A 21 6.82 13.71 5.49
N PHE A 22 6.03 14.65 5.02
CA PHE A 22 5.92 15.04 3.62
C PHE A 22 6.62 16.38 3.41
N ASN A 23 7.19 16.62 2.23
CA ASN A 23 7.76 17.93 1.87
C ASN A 23 6.71 18.99 1.51
N SER A 24 5.43 18.62 1.56
CA SER A 24 4.30 19.53 1.30
C SER A 24 3.26 19.46 2.42
N SER A 25 2.65 20.62 2.74
CA SER A 25 1.48 20.66 3.64
C SER A 25 0.24 20.05 3.00
N ALA A 26 0.11 20.15 1.68
CA ALA A 26 -0.83 19.38 0.89
C ALA A 26 -0.19 18.01 0.61
N GLN A 27 -0.43 17.04 1.47
CA GLN A 27 0.25 15.74 1.42
C GLN A 27 0.10 15.05 0.05
N SER A 28 -1.08 15.19 -0.61
CA SER A 28 -1.30 14.68 -1.96
C SER A 28 -0.39 15.30 -3.04
N ASP A 29 0.25 16.43 -2.74
CA ASP A 29 1.13 17.13 -3.67
C ASP A 29 2.61 16.92 -3.32
N ALA A 30 2.90 16.06 -2.35
CA ALA A 30 4.27 15.82 -1.93
C ALA A 30 5.10 15.15 -3.05
N THR A 31 6.29 15.65 -3.25
CA THR A 31 7.29 15.12 -4.19
C THR A 31 8.48 14.46 -3.50
N GLU A 32 8.54 14.60 -2.18
CA GLU A 32 9.51 13.91 -1.32
C GLU A 32 8.85 13.47 -0.01
N LEU A 33 9.26 12.31 0.44
CA LEU A 33 8.88 11.73 1.72
C LEU A 33 10.13 11.55 2.57
N TYR A 34 10.02 11.87 3.85
CA TYR A 34 11.11 11.72 4.82
C TYR A 34 10.72 10.68 5.86
N PHE A 35 11.55 9.66 6.03
CA PHE A 35 11.33 8.57 6.98
C PHE A 35 12.50 8.45 7.93
N ASP A 36 12.26 8.32 9.21
CA ASP A 36 13.27 7.82 10.12
C ASP A 36 13.69 6.38 9.75
N GLN A 37 14.93 6.02 10.01
CA GLN A 37 15.44 4.67 9.78
C GLN A 37 14.68 3.63 10.59
N LEU A 38 14.21 4.00 11.79
CA LEU A 38 13.45 3.13 12.67
C LEU A 38 11.95 3.37 12.48
N SER A 39 11.17 2.31 12.37
CA SER A 39 9.71 2.39 12.41
C SER A 39 9.18 2.50 13.85
N VAL A 40 7.89 2.70 14.04
CA VAL A 40 7.26 2.57 15.35
C VAL A 40 7.60 1.19 15.93
N GLY A 41 8.09 1.16 17.18
CA GLY A 41 8.60 -0.06 17.81
C GLY A 41 10.09 -0.32 17.60
N ASN A 42 10.84 0.66 17.06
CA ASN A 42 12.31 0.63 16.90
C ASN A 42 12.83 -0.48 15.95
N ASN A 43 12.02 -0.88 14.97
CA ASN A 43 12.47 -1.83 13.96
C ASN A 43 13.24 -1.10 12.86
N ASP A 44 14.48 -1.49 12.62
CA ASP A 44 15.32 -0.96 11.55
C ASP A 44 14.75 -1.33 10.17
N GLN A 45 14.51 -0.32 9.35
CA GLN A 45 13.94 -0.43 8.01
C GLN A 45 14.96 -0.16 6.90
N THR A 46 16.23 -0.03 7.23
CA THR A 46 17.31 0.28 6.27
C THR A 46 17.29 -0.67 5.06
N ALA A 47 17.20 -1.98 5.32
CA ALA A 47 17.16 -2.97 4.24
C ALA A 47 15.90 -2.84 3.38
N SER A 48 14.76 -2.51 4.00
CA SER A 48 13.50 -2.29 3.29
C SER A 48 13.57 -1.08 2.36
N PHE A 49 14.12 0.04 2.84
CA PHE A 49 14.29 1.23 2.01
C PHE A 49 15.34 1.03 0.91
N ALA A 50 16.43 0.32 1.21
CA ALA A 50 17.47 0.02 0.23
C ALA A 50 16.98 -0.88 -0.92
N ALA A 51 15.93 -1.65 -0.71
CA ALA A 51 15.32 -2.50 -1.73
C ALA A 51 14.37 -1.75 -2.67
N MET A 52 14.00 -0.49 -2.34
CA MET A 52 13.10 0.31 -3.16
C MET A 52 13.83 0.87 -4.38
N THR A 53 13.16 0.85 -5.52
CA THR A 53 13.67 1.36 -6.80
C THR A 53 12.63 2.25 -7.48
N ALA A 54 13.05 3.00 -8.48
CA ALA A 54 12.13 3.78 -9.31
C ALA A 54 11.04 2.89 -9.91
N GLY A 55 9.80 3.39 -9.89
CA GLY A 55 8.61 2.67 -10.35
C GLY A 55 7.92 1.83 -9.27
N ASN A 56 8.56 1.57 -8.11
CA ASN A 56 7.87 0.96 -6.99
C ASN A 56 6.77 1.90 -6.46
N VAL A 57 5.74 1.32 -5.86
CA VAL A 57 4.62 2.08 -5.27
C VAL A 57 4.67 1.97 -3.75
N ILE A 58 4.63 3.12 -3.07
CA ILE A 58 4.43 3.19 -1.63
C ILE A 58 2.95 3.43 -1.37
N ASN A 59 2.33 2.54 -0.61
CA ASN A 59 0.94 2.67 -0.19
C ASN A 59 0.87 3.06 1.28
N PHE A 60 -0.05 3.98 1.59
CA PHE A 60 -0.32 4.51 2.92
C PHE A 60 -1.74 4.19 3.33
N GLN A 61 -1.91 3.75 4.56
CA GLN A 61 -3.21 3.62 5.18
C GLN A 61 -3.15 4.16 6.61
N GLN A 62 -4.04 5.08 6.97
CA GLN A 62 -4.13 5.51 8.37
C GLN A 62 -4.61 4.35 9.24
N LYS A 63 -3.88 4.07 10.33
CA LYS A 63 -4.10 2.88 11.16
C LYS A 63 -5.47 2.82 11.81
N ASP A 64 -5.98 3.96 12.24
CA ASP A 64 -7.27 4.09 12.93
C ASP A 64 -8.42 4.58 12.02
N ASN A 65 -8.17 4.74 10.72
CA ASN A 65 -9.18 5.12 9.74
C ASN A 65 -8.87 4.53 8.35
N MET A 66 -9.50 3.41 8.03
CA MET A 66 -9.29 2.69 6.79
C MET A 66 -9.74 3.45 5.52
N ASN A 67 -10.52 4.53 5.68
CA ASN A 67 -10.94 5.37 4.57
C ASN A 67 -9.88 6.43 4.18
N VAL A 68 -8.79 6.54 4.95
CA VAL A 68 -7.67 7.42 4.63
C VAL A 68 -6.55 6.58 4.06
N VAL A 69 -6.46 6.55 2.74
CA VAL A 69 -5.48 5.79 1.97
C VAL A 69 -4.87 6.66 0.89
N GLY A 70 -3.64 6.39 0.53
CA GLY A 70 -2.95 7.09 -0.55
C GLY A 70 -1.78 6.30 -1.08
N SER A 71 -1.32 6.67 -2.26
CA SER A 71 -0.15 6.04 -2.88
C SER A 71 0.79 7.07 -3.49
N TYR A 72 2.06 6.69 -3.58
CA TYR A 72 3.08 7.44 -4.31
C TYR A 72 3.91 6.48 -5.14
N ILE A 73 4.32 6.93 -6.32
CA ILE A 73 5.25 6.21 -7.17
C ILE A 73 6.66 6.73 -6.89
N ILE A 74 7.60 5.85 -6.64
CA ILE A 74 9.01 6.19 -6.37
C ILE A 74 9.68 6.62 -7.66
N ASN A 75 10.31 7.80 -7.67
CA ASN A 75 11.00 8.34 -8.83
C ASN A 75 12.48 7.90 -8.92
N SER A 76 13.12 7.64 -7.79
CA SER A 76 14.52 7.21 -7.72
C SER A 76 14.76 6.38 -6.46
N ALA A 77 15.87 5.65 -6.42
CA ALA A 77 16.26 4.93 -5.21
C ALA A 77 16.32 5.88 -4.00
N PRO A 78 15.83 5.45 -2.81
CA PRO A 78 15.91 6.24 -1.59
C PRO A 78 17.32 6.66 -1.23
N VAL A 79 17.49 7.88 -0.72
CA VAL A 79 18.76 8.41 -0.24
C VAL A 79 18.84 8.24 1.27
N ASN A 80 19.86 7.52 1.74
CA ASN A 80 20.15 7.38 3.17
C ASN A 80 20.95 8.59 3.67
N ASN A 81 20.38 9.35 4.61
CA ASN A 81 20.97 10.55 5.19
C ASN A 81 21.57 10.30 6.59
N THR A 82 22.01 9.08 6.86
CA THR A 82 22.55 8.68 8.17
C THR A 82 21.47 8.77 9.28
N GLY A 83 20.65 7.73 9.38
CA GLY A 83 19.58 7.61 10.37
C GLY A 83 18.19 7.94 9.85
N TRP A 84 18.06 8.51 8.65
CA TRP A 84 16.78 8.77 8.01
C TRP A 84 16.89 8.73 6.48
N PHE A 85 15.78 8.61 5.79
CA PHE A 85 15.72 8.46 4.34
C PHE A 85 14.91 9.58 3.68
N THR A 86 15.40 10.06 2.54
CA THR A 86 14.63 10.84 1.58
C THR A 86 14.21 9.95 0.43
N ILE A 87 12.94 9.96 0.10
CA ILE A 87 12.38 9.22 -1.03
C ILE A 87 11.73 10.23 -1.98
N ALA A 88 12.29 10.39 -3.16
CA ALA A 88 11.70 11.19 -4.22
C ALA A 88 10.52 10.42 -4.82
N VAL A 89 9.37 11.07 -4.89
CA VAL A 89 8.11 10.44 -5.31
C VAL A 89 7.31 11.32 -6.25
N GLN A 90 6.37 10.70 -6.93
CA GLN A 90 5.28 11.39 -7.63
C GLN A 90 3.95 10.94 -7.01
N PRO A 91 2.99 11.85 -6.81
CA PRO A 91 1.67 11.52 -6.29
C PRO A 91 0.94 10.48 -7.15
N GLY A 92 0.29 9.53 -6.49
CA GLY A 92 -0.64 8.56 -7.07
C GLY A 92 -2.08 8.87 -6.68
N ASP A 93 -2.82 7.86 -6.25
CA ASP A 93 -4.23 7.99 -5.87
C ASP A 93 -4.38 8.24 -4.37
N PHE A 94 -5.36 9.08 -4.01
CA PHE A 94 -5.66 9.45 -2.62
C PHE A 94 -7.15 9.43 -2.34
N THR A 95 -7.52 8.90 -1.16
CA THR A 95 -8.88 8.97 -0.61
C THR A 95 -8.79 9.37 0.85
N GLY A 96 -9.62 10.34 1.28
CA GLY A 96 -9.68 10.80 2.66
C GLY A 96 -8.43 11.54 3.18
N PHE A 97 -7.44 11.84 2.33
CA PHE A 97 -6.27 12.63 2.72
C PHE A 97 -6.64 14.11 3.02
N PRO A 98 -5.86 14.78 3.88
CA PRO A 98 -4.59 14.40 4.49
C PRO A 98 -4.72 13.54 5.75
N VAL A 99 -3.66 12.79 6.06
CA VAL A 99 -3.50 12.15 7.38
C VAL A 99 -3.26 13.23 8.42
N VAL A 100 -4.02 13.21 9.50
CA VAL A 100 -3.86 14.19 10.60
C VAL A 100 -2.52 13.94 11.32
N GLY A 101 -1.81 15.02 11.66
CA GLY A 101 -0.55 14.94 12.40
C GLY A 101 -0.67 14.18 13.72
N GLY A 102 0.34 13.41 14.05
CA GLY A 102 0.39 12.52 15.22
C GLY A 102 -0.32 11.18 15.01
N LYS A 103 -1.03 10.97 13.91
CA LYS A 103 -1.64 9.68 13.57
C LYS A 103 -0.60 8.74 12.98
N SER A 104 -0.78 7.43 13.26
CA SER A 104 0.02 6.39 12.64
C SER A 104 -0.52 6.01 11.27
N VAL A 105 0.40 5.76 10.35
CA VAL A 105 0.13 5.16 9.05
C VAL A 105 0.80 3.80 8.94
N ILE A 106 0.11 2.87 8.33
CA ILE A 106 0.68 1.60 7.89
C ILE A 106 1.18 1.82 6.47
N ILE A 107 2.43 1.48 6.24
CA ILE A 107 3.10 1.61 4.96
C ILE A 107 3.40 0.22 4.42
N SER A 108 2.93 -0.04 3.22
CA SER A 108 3.37 -1.14 2.38
C SER A 108 3.98 -0.58 1.11
N PHE A 109 4.93 -1.28 0.55
CA PHE A 109 5.45 -0.96 -0.77
C PHE A 109 5.42 -2.21 -1.63
N ASP A 110 4.96 -2.01 -2.82
CA ASP A 110 5.15 -2.99 -3.87
C ASP A 110 6.57 -2.77 -4.40
N THR A 111 7.44 -3.67 -4.07
CA THR A 111 8.77 -3.72 -4.69
C THR A 111 8.61 -4.17 -6.11
N GLY A 112 7.65 -3.63 -6.87
CA GLY A 112 7.41 -4.05 -8.22
C GLY A 112 8.57 -4.88 -8.70
N THR A 113 8.57 -6.15 -8.38
CA THR A 113 9.35 -7.04 -9.17
C THR A 113 8.78 -6.81 -10.54
N THR A 114 9.39 -5.91 -11.31
CA THR A 114 9.45 -6.15 -12.74
C THR A 114 9.88 -7.58 -12.80
N ALA A 115 8.91 -8.47 -12.89
CA ALA A 115 9.18 -9.86 -13.15
C ALA A 115 10.11 -9.80 -14.35
N VAL A 116 11.36 -10.16 -14.13
CA VAL A 116 12.27 -10.47 -15.23
C VAL A 116 11.58 -11.64 -15.94
N GLY A 117 10.76 -11.30 -16.94
CA GLY A 117 9.82 -12.21 -17.56
C GLY A 117 8.40 -11.65 -17.59
N GLY A 118 8.21 -10.35 -17.84
CA GLY A 118 7.00 -9.69 -18.33
C GLY A 118 5.63 -10.33 -18.05
N HIS A 119 5.39 -10.81 -16.83
CA HIS A 119 4.07 -11.32 -16.48
C HIS A 119 3.16 -10.15 -16.07
N THR A 120 2.27 -9.77 -16.96
CA THR A 120 1.15 -8.90 -16.63
C THR A 120 0.08 -9.74 -15.95
N TYR A 121 -0.50 -9.23 -14.88
CA TYR A 121 -1.62 -9.88 -14.20
C TYR A 121 -2.88 -9.06 -14.42
N ASP A 122 -3.96 -9.76 -14.68
CA ASP A 122 -5.30 -9.24 -14.62
C ASP A 122 -5.91 -9.55 -13.25
N TYR A 123 -6.74 -8.66 -12.72
CA TYR A 123 -7.36 -8.82 -11.41
C TYR A 123 -8.87 -8.77 -11.55
N HIS A 124 -9.55 -9.66 -10.83
CA HIS A 124 -11.00 -9.78 -10.83
C HIS A 124 -11.51 -9.90 -9.40
N ILE A 125 -12.66 -9.28 -9.12
CA ILE A 125 -13.31 -9.33 -7.81
C ILE A 125 -14.72 -9.89 -8.02
N GLU A 126 -15.05 -10.96 -7.32
CA GLU A 126 -16.40 -11.49 -7.24
C GLU A 126 -17.01 -11.23 -5.88
N HIS A 127 -18.32 -10.97 -5.90
CA HIS A 127 -19.13 -10.75 -4.72
C HIS A 127 -20.12 -11.90 -4.58
N PHE A 128 -20.09 -12.54 -3.43
CA PHE A 128 -20.93 -13.69 -3.15
C PHE A 128 -21.83 -13.42 -1.94
N ASN A 129 -23.10 -13.79 -2.02
CA ASN A 129 -24.01 -13.73 -0.89
C ASN A 129 -23.86 -14.96 0.01
N VAL A 130 -23.61 -14.77 1.30
CA VAL A 130 -23.35 -15.85 2.27
C VAL A 130 -24.64 -16.54 2.74
N GLY A 131 -25.80 -16.10 2.28
CA GLY A 131 -27.11 -16.58 2.73
C GLY A 131 -27.58 -17.94 2.20
N GLY A 132 -26.78 -18.59 1.35
CA GLY A 132 -27.05 -19.92 0.83
C GLY A 132 -25.76 -20.58 0.40
N LEU A 133 -25.45 -21.76 0.94
CA LEU A 133 -24.47 -22.66 0.37
C LEU A 133 -25.06 -23.23 -0.94
N ASP A 134 -25.13 -22.39 -1.95
CA ASP A 134 -25.65 -22.79 -3.24
C ASP A 134 -24.54 -23.41 -4.09
N THR A 135 -24.86 -24.45 -4.83
CA THR A 135 -23.96 -25.10 -5.79
C THR A 135 -23.40 -24.14 -6.82
N ASP A 136 -24.10 -23.06 -7.10
CA ASP A 136 -23.71 -21.97 -8.01
C ASP A 136 -22.36 -21.32 -7.64
N TYR A 137 -22.00 -21.37 -6.37
CA TYR A 137 -20.74 -20.82 -5.87
C TYR A 137 -19.51 -21.59 -6.37
N LEU A 138 -19.58 -22.91 -6.27
CA LEU A 138 -18.50 -23.78 -6.75
C LEU A 138 -18.39 -23.73 -8.27
N ASP A 139 -19.50 -23.55 -8.96
CA ASP A 139 -19.52 -23.46 -10.43
C ASP A 139 -18.84 -22.19 -10.91
N VAL A 140 -19.07 -21.05 -10.22
CA VAL A 140 -18.36 -19.78 -10.52
C VAL A 140 -16.86 -19.92 -10.25
N LEU A 141 -16.46 -20.49 -9.12
CA LEU A 141 -15.04 -20.69 -8.78
C LEU A 141 -14.36 -21.63 -9.79
N ASN A 142 -15.01 -22.70 -10.17
CA ASN A 142 -14.50 -23.65 -11.17
C ASN A 142 -14.41 -23.00 -12.57
N ALA A 143 -15.40 -22.19 -12.94
CA ALA A 143 -15.38 -21.46 -14.21
C ALA A 143 -14.24 -20.43 -14.27
N LEU A 144 -13.97 -19.72 -13.17
CA LEU A 144 -12.83 -18.80 -13.07
C LEU A 144 -11.50 -19.56 -13.12
N GLY A 145 -11.37 -20.66 -12.38
CA GLY A 145 -10.19 -21.52 -12.43
C GLY A 145 -9.91 -22.08 -13.83
N ALA A 146 -10.96 -22.50 -14.56
CA ALA A 146 -10.84 -22.96 -15.94
C ALA A 146 -10.35 -21.86 -16.92
N GLN A 147 -10.58 -20.60 -16.59
CA GLN A 147 -10.09 -19.43 -17.33
C GLN A 147 -8.68 -18.98 -16.88
N GLY A 148 -8.04 -19.73 -16.00
CA GLY A 148 -6.70 -19.43 -15.49
C GLY A 148 -6.67 -18.40 -14.36
N TRP A 149 -7.82 -18.11 -13.73
CA TRP A 149 -7.87 -17.27 -12.54
C TRP A 149 -7.43 -18.03 -11.29
N GLU A 150 -6.56 -17.44 -10.51
CA GLU A 150 -6.08 -17.95 -9.23
C GLU A 150 -6.64 -17.11 -8.10
N MET A 151 -7.30 -17.72 -7.14
CA MET A 151 -7.78 -17.04 -5.93
C MET A 151 -6.60 -16.65 -5.06
N ILE A 152 -6.46 -15.36 -4.77
CA ILE A 152 -5.33 -14.84 -3.99
C ILE A 152 -5.72 -14.35 -2.61
N PHE A 153 -6.97 -13.96 -2.42
CA PHE A 153 -7.42 -13.38 -1.17
C PHE A 153 -8.92 -13.55 -0.97
N PHE A 154 -9.29 -13.78 0.27
CA PHE A 154 -10.65 -13.92 0.73
C PHE A 154 -10.87 -12.97 1.92
N THR A 155 -11.81 -12.03 1.80
CA THR A 155 -12.23 -11.22 2.95
C THR A 155 -13.68 -11.50 3.29
N ASN A 156 -13.91 -11.89 4.52
CA ASN A 156 -15.24 -11.85 5.10
C ASN A 156 -15.50 -10.39 5.53
N ILE A 157 -15.96 -9.56 4.61
CA ILE A 157 -16.54 -8.27 4.97
C ILE A 157 -17.98 -8.61 5.33
N GLN A 158 -18.28 -8.65 6.61
CA GLN A 158 -19.67 -8.55 7.07
C GLN A 158 -20.15 -7.14 6.66
N THR A 159 -20.61 -7.03 5.42
CA THR A 159 -21.50 -5.95 5.02
C THR A 159 -22.87 -6.29 5.57
N ASP A 160 -23.70 -5.30 5.85
CA ASP A 160 -25.07 -5.51 6.39
C ASP A 160 -25.93 -6.43 5.49
N ASP A 161 -25.46 -6.74 4.28
CA ASP A 161 -26.09 -7.63 3.29
C ASP A 161 -25.48 -9.04 3.23
N GLY A 162 -24.52 -9.38 4.09
CA GLY A 162 -23.93 -10.73 4.17
C GLY A 162 -23.10 -11.14 2.95
N GLN A 163 -22.47 -10.21 2.26
CA GLN A 163 -21.62 -10.52 1.10
C GLN A 163 -20.18 -10.84 1.47
N VAL A 164 -19.56 -11.73 0.71
CA VAL A 164 -18.13 -12.07 0.74
C VAL A 164 -17.49 -11.60 -0.55
N ARG A 165 -16.33 -10.97 -0.45
CA ARG A 165 -15.51 -10.61 -1.61
C ARG A 165 -14.37 -11.59 -1.75
N VAL A 166 -14.17 -12.08 -2.96
CA VAL A 166 -13.08 -12.96 -3.33
C VAL A 166 -12.29 -12.29 -4.45
N TRP A 167 -10.97 -12.24 -4.26
CA TRP A 167 -10.05 -11.64 -5.19
C TRP A 167 -9.33 -12.73 -5.98
N PHE A 168 -9.23 -12.51 -7.27
CA PHE A 168 -8.55 -13.40 -8.20
C PHE A 168 -7.49 -12.63 -8.96
N LYS A 169 -6.43 -13.33 -9.36
CA LYS A 169 -5.47 -12.84 -10.36
C LYS A 169 -5.35 -13.87 -11.47
N ARG A 170 -5.02 -13.41 -12.65
CA ARG A 170 -4.68 -14.26 -13.80
C ARG A 170 -3.44 -13.69 -14.47
N GLN A 171 -2.47 -14.55 -14.77
CA GLN A 171 -1.33 -14.17 -15.56
C GLN A 171 -1.76 -13.98 -17.02
N LEU A 172 -1.43 -12.83 -17.59
CA LEU A 172 -1.58 -12.59 -19.02
C LEU A 172 -0.35 -13.14 -19.75
N THR A 173 -0.57 -13.95 -20.76
CA THR A 173 0.47 -14.55 -21.60
C THR A 173 0.94 -13.59 -22.68
#